data_c7926cd62157bda139cd6ba95fd47fe5
#
_entry.id   c7926cd62157bda139cd6ba95fd47fe5
#
_cell.length_a   1.000
_cell.length_b   1.000
_cell.length_c   1.000
_cell.angle_alpha   90.00
_cell.angle_beta   90.00
_cell.angle_gamma   90.00
#
_symmetry.space_group_name_H-M   'P 1'
#
loop_
_entity.id
_entity.type
_entity.pdbx_description
1 polymer ?
#
loop_
_entity_poly.entity_id
_entity_poly.type
_entity_poly.pdbx_seq_one_letter_code
_entity_poly.pdbx_strand_id
1 'polypeptide(L)'
;MSLFETIKSRRSIGKMTDQRPARRQIERILEAATHAPNHYKVEPWKFFVLAGQAREELGTVMAEALAARLDETGTANAQALLNKERNKLLRSPVVIVVAAEQPKQPKVLKIENIEATAAAVQNMLLTAEEMGLACMWRTGDAAYDPRVKQWLGLTPEDHIVALVYLGFPAIPKLERHPTHFEEKTTWLGWEE
;
A
#
# COMPACT_ATOMS: atom_id res chain seq x y z
N MET A 1 -0.94 -8.21 -22.91
CA MET A 1 -2.12 -8.42 -22.05
C MET A 1 -2.99 -7.16 -22.17
N SER A 2 -4.31 -7.28 -22.38
CA SER A 2 -5.19 -6.11 -22.36
C SER A 2 -5.32 -5.57 -20.92
N LEU A 3 -5.78 -4.32 -20.77
CA LEU A 3 -6.05 -3.75 -19.44
C LEU A 3 -7.01 -4.62 -18.63
N PHE A 4 -8.06 -5.13 -19.28
CA PHE A 4 -9.06 -5.97 -18.61
C PHE A 4 -8.45 -7.30 -18.13
N GLU A 5 -7.59 -7.93 -18.93
CA GLU A 5 -6.87 -9.14 -18.52
C GLU A 5 -5.92 -8.87 -17.37
N THR A 6 -5.21 -7.74 -17.36
CA THR A 6 -4.35 -7.33 -16.24
C THR A 6 -5.17 -7.17 -14.96
N ILE A 7 -6.34 -6.53 -15.02
CA ILE A 7 -7.25 -6.40 -13.89
C ILE A 7 -7.70 -7.78 -13.37
N LYS A 8 -8.07 -8.70 -14.29
CA LYS A 8 -8.54 -10.04 -13.95
C LYS A 8 -7.43 -10.94 -13.39
N SER A 9 -6.20 -10.83 -13.90
CA SER A 9 -5.07 -11.67 -13.51
C SER A 9 -4.37 -11.22 -12.23
N ARG A 10 -4.47 -9.93 -11.86
CA ARG A 10 -3.78 -9.38 -10.69
C ARG A 10 -4.19 -10.09 -9.40
N ARG A 11 -3.17 -10.49 -8.62
CA ARG A 11 -3.32 -11.12 -7.30
C ARG A 11 -2.50 -10.36 -6.26
N SER A 12 -2.97 -10.42 -5.01
CA SER A 12 -2.17 -10.00 -3.85
C SER A 12 -1.24 -11.14 -3.45
N ILE A 13 0.03 -11.04 -3.79
CA ILE A 13 1.05 -12.06 -3.50
C ILE A 13 1.98 -11.50 -2.44
N GLY A 14 1.99 -12.13 -1.26
CA GLY A 14 2.82 -11.72 -0.12
C GLY A 14 4.11 -12.54 0.04
N LYS A 15 4.31 -13.61 -0.74
CA LYS A 15 5.57 -14.36 -0.80
C LYS A 15 6.35 -13.93 -2.03
N MET A 16 7.48 -13.27 -1.78
CA MET A 16 8.34 -12.71 -2.80
C MET A 16 9.76 -13.27 -2.64
N THR A 17 10.54 -13.23 -3.72
CA THR A 17 11.97 -13.51 -3.68
C THR A 17 12.73 -12.31 -3.10
N ASP A 18 14.00 -12.50 -2.74
CA ASP A 18 14.86 -11.41 -2.26
C ASP A 18 15.36 -10.51 -3.41
N GLN A 19 15.11 -10.89 -4.65
CA GLN A 19 15.49 -10.10 -5.82
C GLN A 19 14.74 -8.76 -5.81
N ARG A 20 15.51 -7.67 -5.80
CA ARG A 20 14.97 -6.32 -5.86
C ARG A 20 14.58 -5.96 -7.30
N PRO A 21 13.37 -5.42 -7.53
CA PRO A 21 13.03 -4.79 -8.81
C PRO A 21 14.02 -3.66 -9.15
N ALA A 22 14.30 -3.49 -10.44
CA ALA A 22 15.15 -2.40 -10.90
C ALA A 22 14.49 -1.05 -10.63
N ARG A 23 15.31 -0.02 -10.36
CA ARG A 23 14.83 1.34 -10.09
C ARG A 23 13.85 1.84 -11.16
N ARG A 24 14.15 1.62 -12.44
CA ARG A 24 13.28 1.98 -13.57
C ARG A 24 11.88 1.34 -13.52
N GLN A 25 11.76 0.14 -12.96
CA GLN A 25 10.45 -0.51 -12.78
C GLN A 25 9.64 0.18 -11.68
N ILE A 26 10.32 0.59 -10.60
CA ILE A 26 9.69 1.36 -9.51
C ILE A 26 9.26 2.74 -10.02
N GLU A 27 10.12 3.44 -10.76
CA GLU A 27 9.81 4.74 -11.37
C GLU A 27 8.58 4.66 -12.28
N ARG A 28 8.46 3.62 -13.12
CA ARG A 28 7.28 3.41 -13.97
C ARG A 28 6.00 3.17 -13.13
N ILE A 29 6.11 2.47 -12.00
CA ILE A 29 4.98 2.27 -11.08
C ILE A 29 4.55 3.59 -10.45
N LEU A 30 5.50 4.42 -10.03
CA LEU A 30 5.24 5.73 -9.43
C LEU A 30 4.65 6.70 -10.47
N GLU A 31 5.17 6.70 -11.69
CA GLU A 31 4.60 7.47 -12.80
C GLU A 31 3.14 7.10 -13.06
N ALA A 32 2.83 5.80 -13.18
CA ALA A 32 1.45 5.34 -13.36
C ALA A 32 0.53 5.79 -12.22
N ALA A 33 1.03 5.84 -10.97
CA ALA A 33 0.28 6.33 -9.83
C ALA A 33 -0.15 7.79 -9.99
N THR A 34 0.72 8.65 -10.52
CA THR A 34 0.43 10.09 -10.70
C THR A 34 -0.63 10.38 -11.77
N HIS A 35 -0.99 9.40 -12.58
CA HIS A 35 -2.10 9.51 -13.55
C HIS A 35 -3.49 9.19 -12.95
N ALA A 36 -3.59 8.98 -11.64
CA ALA A 36 -4.87 8.78 -10.99
C ALA A 36 -5.72 10.07 -11.01
N PRO A 37 -7.06 9.95 -11.16
CA PRO A 37 -7.94 11.11 -11.06
C PRO A 37 -7.91 11.69 -9.65
N ASN A 38 -7.95 13.01 -9.54
CA ASN A 38 -8.04 13.69 -8.26
C ASN A 38 -8.82 15.00 -8.39
N HIS A 39 -9.59 15.33 -7.35
CA HIS A 39 -10.41 16.55 -7.33
C HIS A 39 -9.51 17.78 -7.25
N TYR A 40 -9.87 18.85 -7.94
CA TYR A 40 -9.13 20.11 -8.04
C TYR A 40 -7.66 19.98 -8.47
N LYS A 41 -7.21 18.86 -9.00
CA LYS A 41 -5.83 18.60 -9.43
C LYS A 41 -4.81 18.89 -8.32
N VAL A 42 -5.15 18.50 -7.08
CA VAL A 42 -4.29 18.75 -5.92
C VAL A 42 -3.14 17.75 -5.80
N GLU A 43 -3.22 16.62 -6.51
CA GLU A 43 -2.20 15.55 -6.52
C GLU A 43 -1.74 15.17 -5.09
N PRO A 44 -2.65 14.68 -4.24
CA PRO A 44 -2.45 14.62 -2.80
C PRO A 44 -1.50 13.51 -2.33
N TRP A 45 -0.97 12.71 -3.24
CA TRP A 45 -0.16 11.54 -2.93
C TRP A 45 1.29 11.90 -2.60
N LYS A 46 1.83 11.20 -1.59
CA LYS A 46 3.25 11.11 -1.28
C LYS A 46 3.70 9.66 -1.33
N PHE A 47 4.89 9.43 -1.91
CA PHE A 47 5.47 8.11 -2.04
C PHE A 47 6.81 8.04 -1.32
N PHE A 48 6.98 7.02 -0.48
CA PHE A 48 8.23 6.73 0.21
C PHE A 48 8.69 5.33 -0.19
N VAL A 49 9.77 5.23 -0.93
CA VAL A 49 10.31 3.96 -1.41
C VAL A 49 11.37 3.46 -0.44
N LEU A 50 11.09 2.37 0.26
CA LEU A 50 11.97 1.76 1.24
C LEU A 50 12.60 0.49 0.68
N ALA A 51 13.94 0.40 0.78
CA ALA A 51 14.72 -0.78 0.46
C ALA A 51 15.91 -0.88 1.43
N GLY A 52 16.52 -2.06 1.54
CA GLY A 52 17.66 -2.26 2.45
C GLY A 52 17.32 -1.88 3.89
N GLN A 53 18.21 -1.16 4.54
CA GLN A 53 18.14 -0.80 5.95
C GLN A 53 16.91 0.05 6.33
N ALA A 54 16.41 0.91 5.44
CA ALA A 54 15.23 1.74 5.72
C ALA A 54 13.98 0.91 6.08
N ARG A 55 13.87 -0.34 5.59
CA ARG A 55 12.79 -1.27 5.99
C ARG A 55 12.94 -1.75 7.43
N GLU A 56 14.17 -1.98 7.88
CA GLU A 56 14.49 -2.40 9.24
C GLU A 56 14.25 -1.25 10.23
N GLU A 57 14.67 -0.06 9.87
CA GLU A 57 14.46 1.16 10.66
C GLU A 57 12.99 1.44 10.87
N LEU A 58 12.20 1.48 9.80
CA LEU A 58 10.75 1.66 9.92
C LEU A 58 10.09 0.49 10.67
N GLY A 59 10.55 -0.75 10.47
CA GLY A 59 10.09 -1.92 11.22
C GLY A 59 10.31 -1.77 12.73
N THR A 60 11.43 -1.17 13.14
CA THR A 60 11.72 -0.85 14.53
C THR A 60 10.73 0.17 15.09
N VAL A 61 10.47 1.26 14.36
CA VAL A 61 9.46 2.26 14.74
C VAL A 61 8.06 1.65 14.87
N MET A 62 7.70 0.74 13.95
CA MET A 62 6.43 0.01 14.01
C MET A 62 6.33 -0.88 15.26
N ALA A 63 7.42 -1.55 15.64
CA ALA A 63 7.47 -2.36 16.86
C ALA A 63 7.37 -1.49 18.12
N GLU A 64 8.01 -0.34 18.15
CA GLU A 64 7.89 0.65 19.25
C GLU A 64 6.44 1.19 19.36
N ALA A 65 5.80 1.46 18.23
CA ALA A 65 4.39 1.86 18.18
C ALA A 65 3.46 0.75 18.72
N LEU A 66 3.77 -0.51 18.44
CA LEU A 66 3.05 -1.65 19.01
C LEU A 66 3.32 -1.77 20.52
N ALA A 67 4.58 -1.68 20.94
CA ALA A 67 4.96 -1.79 22.36
C ALA A 67 4.21 -0.78 23.24
N ALA A 68 4.01 0.44 22.76
CA ALA A 68 3.28 1.48 23.48
C ALA A 68 1.79 1.19 23.68
N ARG A 69 1.23 0.16 23.02
CA ARG A 69 -0.17 -0.28 23.12
C ARG A 69 -0.35 -1.60 23.86
N LEU A 70 0.75 -2.21 24.29
CA LEU A 70 0.73 -3.44 25.08
C LEU A 70 0.80 -3.09 26.56
N ASP A 71 -0.04 -3.75 27.37
CA ASP A 71 -0.03 -3.60 28.83
C ASP A 71 1.29 -4.11 29.43
N GLU A 72 1.83 -5.20 28.88
CA GLU A 72 3.11 -5.79 29.27
C GLU A 72 3.97 -6.15 28.05
N THR A 73 5.21 -5.67 28.03
CA THR A 73 6.16 -5.98 26.96
C THR A 73 7.16 -7.09 27.30
N GLY A 74 7.28 -7.47 28.57
CA GLY A 74 8.28 -8.44 29.06
C GLY A 74 7.93 -9.92 28.83
N THR A 75 6.67 -10.23 28.49
CA THR A 75 6.25 -11.61 28.27
C THR A 75 6.80 -12.19 26.97
N ALA A 76 7.02 -13.52 26.93
CA ALA A 76 7.48 -14.19 25.70
C ALA A 76 6.53 -13.96 24.51
N ASN A 77 5.23 -13.90 24.78
CA ASN A 77 4.21 -13.65 23.75
C ASN A 77 4.30 -12.22 23.20
N ALA A 78 4.46 -11.21 24.07
CA ALA A 78 4.65 -9.83 23.67
C ALA A 78 5.94 -9.65 22.84
N GLN A 79 7.03 -10.26 23.27
CA GLN A 79 8.29 -10.23 22.53
C GLN A 79 8.18 -10.88 21.13
N ALA A 80 7.45 -11.99 21.01
CA ALA A 80 7.18 -12.61 19.71
C ALA A 80 6.36 -11.69 18.79
N LEU A 81 5.35 -10.98 19.32
CA LEU A 81 4.56 -10.00 18.58
C LEU A 81 5.41 -8.80 18.12
N LEU A 82 6.24 -8.25 19.00
CA LEU A 82 7.14 -7.14 18.68
C LEU A 82 8.16 -7.53 17.61
N ASN A 83 8.75 -8.72 17.71
CA ASN A 83 9.66 -9.23 16.69
C ASN A 83 8.97 -9.45 15.34
N LYS A 84 7.74 -9.97 15.34
CA LYS A 84 6.93 -10.13 14.13
C LYS A 84 6.63 -8.77 13.47
N GLU A 85 6.29 -7.75 14.25
CA GLU A 85 6.02 -6.41 13.73
C GLU A 85 7.31 -5.76 13.19
N ARG A 86 8.43 -5.85 13.92
CA ARG A 86 9.74 -5.36 13.49
C ARG A 86 10.17 -5.91 12.13
N ASN A 87 9.96 -7.20 11.92
CA ASN A 87 10.38 -7.89 10.68
C ASN A 87 9.32 -7.86 9.57
N LYS A 88 8.20 -7.21 9.78
CA LYS A 88 7.04 -7.24 8.88
C LYS A 88 7.39 -6.73 7.49
N LEU A 89 8.17 -5.65 7.38
CA LEU A 89 8.55 -5.03 6.11
C LEU A 89 9.63 -5.82 5.35
N LEU A 90 10.32 -6.75 6.01
CA LEU A 90 11.37 -7.58 5.39
C LEU A 90 10.80 -8.70 4.51
N ARG A 91 9.48 -8.87 4.46
CA ARG A 91 8.80 -9.88 3.62
C ARG A 91 8.87 -9.58 2.12
N SER A 92 9.29 -8.39 1.74
CA SER A 92 9.51 -8.01 0.35
C SER A 92 10.80 -7.20 0.22
N PRO A 93 11.49 -7.25 -0.92
CA PRO A 93 12.72 -6.49 -1.13
C PRO A 93 12.50 -4.97 -1.20
N VAL A 94 11.29 -4.53 -1.53
CA VAL A 94 10.89 -3.12 -1.56
C VAL A 94 9.50 -2.96 -0.92
N VAL A 95 9.34 -1.89 -0.15
CA VAL A 95 8.03 -1.42 0.34
C VAL A 95 7.86 0.03 -0.09
N ILE A 96 6.72 0.36 -0.68
CA ILE A 96 6.35 1.74 -0.99
C ILE A 96 5.25 2.15 -0.03
N VAL A 97 5.55 3.11 0.86
CA VAL A 97 4.51 3.73 1.69
C VAL A 97 3.86 4.82 0.86
N VAL A 98 2.53 4.78 0.78
CA VAL A 98 1.74 5.76 0.04
C VAL A 98 0.85 6.49 1.01
N ALA A 99 0.99 7.82 1.06
CA ALA A 99 0.21 8.67 1.94
C ALA A 99 -0.57 9.73 1.15
N ALA A 100 -1.74 10.09 1.66
CA ALA A 100 -2.53 11.23 1.22
C ALA A 100 -2.23 12.43 2.11
N GLU A 101 -1.81 13.53 1.51
CA GLU A 101 -1.64 14.80 2.22
C GLU A 101 -3.00 15.33 2.67
N GLN A 102 -2.97 15.97 3.85
CA GLN A 102 -4.10 16.75 4.31
C GLN A 102 -4.45 17.88 3.33
N PRO A 103 -5.75 18.19 3.12
CA PRO A 103 -6.17 19.30 2.30
C PRO A 103 -5.59 20.63 2.78
N LYS A 104 -5.03 21.41 1.84
CA LYS A 104 -4.51 22.77 2.09
C LYS A 104 -5.51 23.88 1.73
N GLN A 105 -6.63 23.52 1.08
CA GLN A 105 -7.67 24.42 0.62
C GLN A 105 -9.01 24.05 1.27
N PRO A 106 -9.81 25.00 1.76
CA PRO A 106 -11.07 24.72 2.49
C PRO A 106 -12.10 23.92 1.70
N LYS A 107 -12.08 24.02 0.35
CA LYS A 107 -13.02 23.33 -0.53
C LYS A 107 -12.62 21.89 -0.87
N VAL A 108 -11.41 21.46 -0.52
CA VAL A 108 -10.92 20.10 -0.77
C VAL A 108 -11.24 19.24 0.43
N LEU A 109 -11.94 18.15 0.23
CA LEU A 109 -12.30 17.22 1.28
C LEU A 109 -11.19 16.18 1.52
N LYS A 110 -10.90 15.89 2.78
CA LYS A 110 -9.89 14.89 3.16
C LYS A 110 -10.19 13.51 2.55
N ILE A 111 -11.46 13.12 2.52
CA ILE A 111 -11.86 11.83 1.97
C ILE A 111 -11.53 11.73 0.47
N GLU A 112 -11.73 12.80 -0.29
CA GLU A 112 -11.42 12.83 -1.73
C GLU A 112 -9.92 12.66 -1.99
N ASN A 113 -9.05 13.22 -1.13
CA ASN A 113 -7.61 13.01 -1.20
C ASN A 113 -7.23 11.55 -0.93
N ILE A 114 -7.90 10.91 0.03
CA ILE A 114 -7.69 9.49 0.36
C ILE A 114 -8.13 8.61 -0.80
N GLU A 115 -9.31 8.88 -1.39
CA GLU A 115 -9.86 8.14 -2.54
C GLU A 115 -8.97 8.29 -3.78
N ALA A 116 -8.53 9.50 -4.09
CA ALA A 116 -7.58 9.75 -5.18
C ALA A 116 -6.26 8.99 -4.99
N THR A 117 -5.74 9.00 -3.75
CA THR A 117 -4.52 8.25 -3.42
C THR A 117 -4.74 6.74 -3.48
N ALA A 118 -5.92 6.23 -3.11
CA ALA A 118 -6.29 4.83 -3.28
C ALA A 118 -6.38 4.43 -4.77
N ALA A 119 -6.89 5.32 -5.64
CA ALA A 119 -6.87 5.13 -7.09
C ALA A 119 -5.43 5.09 -7.62
N ALA A 120 -4.54 5.96 -7.12
CA ALA A 120 -3.11 5.93 -7.44
C ALA A 120 -2.47 4.58 -7.05
N VAL A 121 -2.78 4.06 -5.86
CA VAL A 121 -2.32 2.73 -5.44
C VAL A 121 -2.83 1.64 -6.38
N GLN A 122 -4.07 1.69 -6.84
CA GLN A 122 -4.58 0.71 -7.81
C GLN A 122 -3.81 0.76 -9.14
N ASN A 123 -3.46 1.94 -9.64
CA ASN A 123 -2.60 2.08 -10.82
C ASN A 123 -1.23 1.43 -10.60
N MET A 124 -0.62 1.62 -9.41
CA MET A 124 0.64 0.96 -9.04
C MET A 124 0.51 -0.56 -9.11
N LEU A 125 -0.56 -1.13 -8.55
CA LEU A 125 -0.78 -2.58 -8.50
C LEU A 125 -0.95 -3.17 -9.90
N LEU A 126 -1.67 -2.48 -10.80
CA LEU A 126 -1.87 -2.93 -12.18
C LEU A 126 -0.57 -2.84 -13.00
N THR A 127 0.19 -1.77 -12.83
CA THR A 127 1.49 -1.60 -13.50
C THR A 127 2.51 -2.64 -13.03
N ALA A 128 2.53 -2.96 -11.72
CA ALA A 128 3.37 -4.04 -11.20
C ALA A 128 2.97 -5.40 -11.81
N GLU A 129 1.68 -5.69 -11.91
CA GLU A 129 1.15 -6.90 -12.55
C GLU A 129 1.57 -7.01 -14.01
N GLU A 130 1.42 -5.93 -14.79
CA GLU A 130 1.84 -5.87 -16.19
C GLU A 130 3.32 -6.22 -16.38
N MET A 131 4.17 -5.80 -15.44
CA MET A 131 5.61 -6.06 -15.46
C MET A 131 6.00 -7.42 -14.85
N GLY A 132 5.03 -8.27 -14.49
CA GLY A 132 5.29 -9.58 -13.87
C GLY A 132 5.80 -9.51 -12.43
N LEU A 133 5.63 -8.37 -11.76
CA LEU A 133 5.98 -8.21 -10.35
C LEU A 133 4.82 -8.65 -9.45
N ALA A 134 5.18 -9.16 -8.28
CA ALA A 134 4.26 -9.40 -7.19
C ALA A 134 4.05 -8.12 -6.40
N CYS A 135 2.82 -7.86 -6.01
CA CYS A 135 2.49 -6.77 -5.11
C CYS A 135 1.42 -7.16 -4.11
N MET A 136 1.43 -6.49 -2.95
CA MET A 136 0.42 -6.64 -1.93
C MET A 136 0.18 -5.32 -1.22
N TRP A 137 -1.06 -4.82 -1.29
CA TRP A 137 -1.49 -3.68 -0.50
C TRP A 137 -1.77 -4.12 0.94
N ARG A 138 -1.10 -3.49 1.87
CA ARG A 138 -1.31 -3.66 3.31
C ARG A 138 -1.54 -2.33 3.99
N THR A 139 -2.24 -2.41 5.09
CA THR A 139 -2.41 -1.37 6.11
C THR A 139 -2.23 -2.02 7.48
N GLY A 140 -2.82 -1.47 8.50
CA GLY A 140 -2.83 -1.95 9.87
C GLY A 140 -2.50 -0.82 10.83
N ASP A 141 -2.51 -1.11 12.11
CA ASP A 141 -2.39 -0.09 13.17
C ASP A 141 -1.14 0.80 13.03
N ALA A 142 -0.02 0.23 12.56
CA ALA A 142 1.19 0.97 12.30
C ALA A 142 1.01 2.09 11.26
N ALA A 143 0.14 1.90 10.26
CA ALA A 143 -0.13 2.95 9.25
C ALA A 143 -0.80 4.19 9.86
N TYR A 144 -1.43 4.06 11.01
CA TYR A 144 -2.14 5.15 11.68
C TYR A 144 -1.38 5.71 12.88
N ASP A 145 -0.25 5.10 13.26
CA ASP A 145 0.52 5.51 14.41
C ASP A 145 1.30 6.81 14.14
N PRO A 146 1.25 7.81 15.04
CA PRO A 146 1.96 9.08 14.88
C PRO A 146 3.47 8.93 14.72
N ARG A 147 4.11 7.94 15.36
CA ARG A 147 5.56 7.70 15.28
C ARG A 147 5.97 7.31 13.86
N VAL A 148 5.15 6.46 13.21
CA VAL A 148 5.36 6.03 11.81
C VAL A 148 5.22 7.23 10.87
N LYS A 149 4.20 8.07 11.07
CA LYS A 149 4.04 9.31 10.30
C LYS A 149 5.23 10.25 10.50
N GLN A 150 5.64 10.46 11.74
CA GLN A 150 6.77 11.33 12.09
C GLN A 150 8.07 10.84 11.44
N TRP A 151 8.36 9.52 11.47
CA TRP A 151 9.54 8.94 10.84
C TRP A 151 9.57 9.19 9.33
N LEU A 152 8.40 9.19 8.68
CA LEU A 152 8.23 9.51 7.26
C LEU A 152 8.20 11.02 6.96
N GLY A 153 8.26 11.89 7.97
CA GLY A 153 8.13 13.34 7.80
C GLY A 153 6.72 13.78 7.40
N LEU A 154 5.70 12.97 7.72
CA LEU A 154 4.30 13.28 7.52
C LEU A 154 3.75 14.07 8.72
N THR A 155 2.73 14.89 8.46
CA THR A 155 1.97 15.54 9.54
C THR A 155 1.02 14.55 10.23
N PRO A 156 0.56 14.82 11.46
CA PRO A 156 -0.43 13.97 12.14
C PRO A 156 -1.73 13.80 11.34
N GLU A 157 -2.10 14.83 10.56
CA GLU A 157 -3.33 14.90 9.78
C GLU A 157 -3.24 14.15 8.44
N ASP A 158 -2.04 13.95 7.91
CA ASP A 158 -1.82 13.13 6.70
C ASP A 158 -2.28 11.70 6.94
N HIS A 159 -2.67 10.99 5.88
CA HIS A 159 -3.19 9.64 6.00
C HIS A 159 -2.36 8.65 5.20
N ILE A 160 -1.78 7.63 5.86
CA ILE A 160 -1.12 6.52 5.17
C ILE A 160 -2.19 5.60 4.59
N VAL A 161 -2.30 5.59 3.27
CA VAL A 161 -3.30 4.81 2.52
C VAL A 161 -2.84 3.38 2.30
N ALA A 162 -1.54 3.18 2.07
CA ALA A 162 -0.99 1.87 1.74
C ALA A 162 0.45 1.69 2.18
N LEU A 163 0.76 0.45 2.54
CA LEU A 163 2.09 -0.14 2.53
C LEU A 163 2.10 -1.15 1.36
N VAL A 164 2.63 -0.75 0.21
CA VAL A 164 2.70 -1.61 -0.99
C VAL A 164 3.99 -2.41 -0.93
N TYR A 165 3.86 -3.71 -0.66
CA TYR A 165 4.95 -4.67 -0.75
C TYR A 165 5.17 -5.00 -2.22
N LEU A 166 6.42 -4.96 -2.68
CA LEU A 166 6.78 -5.09 -4.09
C LEU A 166 8.03 -5.96 -4.26
N GLY A 167 7.98 -6.92 -5.21
CA GLY A 167 9.09 -7.82 -5.52
C GLY A 167 8.73 -8.79 -6.64
N PHE A 168 9.55 -9.82 -6.84
CA PHE A 168 9.22 -10.92 -7.77
C PHE A 168 8.47 -12.03 -7.02
N PRO A 169 7.45 -12.67 -7.64
CA PRO A 169 6.67 -13.71 -6.99
C PRO A 169 7.53 -14.96 -6.71
N ALA A 170 7.43 -15.49 -5.48
CA ALA A 170 8.05 -16.76 -5.09
C ALA A 170 7.05 -17.95 -5.13
N ILE A 171 5.80 -17.68 -5.45
CA ILE A 171 4.73 -18.68 -5.57
C ILE A 171 3.87 -18.37 -6.78
N PRO A 172 3.21 -19.38 -7.38
CA PRO A 172 2.25 -19.16 -8.46
C PRO A 172 1.05 -18.35 -7.98
N LYS A 173 0.37 -17.72 -8.92
CA LYS A 173 -0.89 -16.99 -8.64
C LYS A 173 -1.99 -17.98 -8.29
N LEU A 174 -2.71 -17.68 -7.23
CA LEU A 174 -3.92 -18.42 -6.88
C LEU A 174 -5.08 -17.97 -7.76
N GLU A 175 -5.95 -18.91 -8.09
CA GLU A 175 -7.19 -18.61 -8.78
C GLU A 175 -8.10 -17.74 -7.90
N ARG A 176 -8.90 -16.89 -8.54
CA ARG A 176 -9.87 -16.03 -7.88
C ARG A 176 -11.22 -16.13 -8.59
N HIS A 177 -12.24 -16.39 -7.81
CA HIS A 177 -13.64 -16.36 -8.22
C HIS A 177 -14.30 -15.14 -7.56
N PRO A 178 -14.35 -13.98 -8.22
CA PRO A 178 -15.05 -12.82 -7.67
C PRO A 178 -16.55 -13.08 -7.68
N THR A 179 -17.28 -12.43 -6.77
CA THR A 179 -18.74 -12.34 -6.84
C THR A 179 -19.15 -11.75 -8.19
N HIS A 180 -20.20 -12.28 -8.80
CA HIS A 180 -20.73 -11.74 -10.04
C HIS A 180 -21.19 -10.30 -9.84
N PHE A 181 -20.89 -9.44 -10.83
CA PHE A 181 -21.19 -8.01 -10.71
C PHE A 181 -22.71 -7.74 -10.60
N GLU A 182 -23.54 -8.60 -11.16
CA GLU A 182 -25.00 -8.52 -11.12
C GLU A 182 -25.52 -8.50 -9.68
N GLU A 183 -24.89 -9.27 -8.76
CA GLU A 183 -25.25 -9.28 -7.35
C GLU A 183 -25.01 -7.95 -6.62
N LYS A 184 -24.23 -7.05 -7.22
CA LYS A 184 -23.83 -5.75 -6.67
C LYS A 184 -24.33 -4.58 -7.51
N THR A 185 -25.14 -4.85 -8.56
CA THR A 185 -25.57 -3.84 -9.51
C THR A 185 -27.09 -3.71 -9.48
N THR A 186 -27.57 -2.50 -9.42
CA THR A 186 -28.98 -2.16 -9.62
C THR A 186 -29.10 -1.28 -10.86
N TRP A 187 -29.86 -1.72 -11.82
CA TRP A 187 -30.15 -0.96 -13.05
C TRP A 187 -31.35 -0.06 -12.82
N LEU A 188 -31.19 1.25 -12.99
CA LEU A 188 -32.28 2.22 -12.85
C LEU A 188 -32.52 2.93 -14.20
N GLY A 189 -33.73 2.84 -14.72
CA GLY A 189 -34.10 3.45 -15.99
C GLY A 189 -33.47 2.78 -17.22
N TRP A 190 -32.97 1.58 -17.08
CA TRP A 190 -32.44 0.78 -18.18
C TRP A 190 -33.54 -0.20 -18.63
N GLU A 191 -34.12 0.02 -19.82
CA GLU A 191 -35.07 -0.88 -20.48
C GLU A 191 -34.28 -1.72 -21.50
N GLU A 192 -34.57 -3.03 -21.59
CA GLU A 192 -33.98 -3.93 -22.61
C GLU A 192 -34.60 -3.68 -23.99
#